data_8fc0d12f7213dc62e4b5e0a9bb6bdc08
#
_entry.id   8fc0d12f7213dc62e4b5e0a9bb6bdc08
#
_cell.length_a   1.000
_cell.length_b   1.000
_cell.length_c   1.000
_cell.angle_alpha   90.00
_cell.angle_beta   90.00
_cell.angle_gamma   90.00
#
_symmetry.space_group_name_H-M   'P 1'
#
loop_
_entity.id
_entity.type
_entity.pdbx_description
1 polymer ?
#
loop_
_entity_poly.entity_id
_entity_poly.type
_entity_poly.pdbx_seq_one_letter_code
_entity_poly.pdbx_strand_id
1 'polypeptide(L)'
;MARSLSLNRQCLGLMTRIECSVRPLAGENGLWTLLFAAGMAGEQPSALKAQGPFHGPLAAEAVLEAIVDSLTPHGYSLSDDPQMWAVHLQRQLRELNGLRGTPSVRYRLPEH
;
A
#
# COMPACT_ATOMS: atom_id res chain seq x y z
N MET A 1 0.79 -5.40 14.33
CA MET A 1 1.18 -6.39 13.34
C MET A 1 0.96 -5.85 11.93
N ALA A 2 1.86 -6.13 11.03
CA ALA A 2 1.76 -5.65 9.66
C ALA A 2 1.25 -6.77 8.77
N ARG A 3 0.54 -6.38 7.70
CA ARG A 3 0.07 -7.33 6.71
C ARG A 3 0.47 -6.82 5.33
N SER A 4 0.96 -7.73 4.49
CA SER A 4 1.36 -7.38 3.14
C SER A 4 0.81 -8.43 2.19
N LEU A 5 0.44 -7.98 1.00
CA LEU A 5 0.01 -8.89 -0.05
C LEU A 5 0.35 -8.31 -1.42
N SER A 6 0.32 -9.18 -2.41
CA SER A 6 0.64 -8.81 -3.78
C SER A 6 -0.41 -9.39 -4.71
N LEU A 7 -0.70 -8.67 -5.78
CA LEU A 7 -1.65 -9.07 -6.80
C LEU A 7 -0.98 -8.93 -8.16
N ASN A 8 -1.25 -9.87 -9.04
CA ASN A 8 -0.74 -9.84 -10.41
C ASN A 8 -1.88 -9.98 -11.39
N ARG A 9 -1.74 -9.33 -12.54
CA ARG A 9 -2.63 -9.52 -13.68
C ARG A 9 -1.78 -9.64 -14.92
N GLN A 10 -2.04 -10.67 -15.71
CA GLN A 10 -1.36 -10.85 -16.97
C GLN A 10 -2.31 -10.50 -18.11
N CYS A 11 -1.86 -9.63 -19.02
CA CYS A 11 -2.67 -9.17 -20.12
C CYS A 11 -1.76 -8.89 -21.30
N LEU A 12 -2.01 -9.54 -22.44
CA LEU A 12 -1.27 -9.32 -23.69
C LEU A 12 0.24 -9.49 -23.51
N GLY A 13 0.63 -10.49 -22.72
CA GLY A 13 2.06 -10.78 -22.50
C GLY A 13 2.73 -9.88 -21.48
N LEU A 14 2.01 -8.93 -20.92
CA LEU A 14 2.54 -8.03 -19.90
C LEU A 14 1.95 -8.40 -18.54
N MET A 15 2.78 -8.31 -17.50
CA MET A 15 2.31 -8.56 -16.15
C MET A 15 2.33 -7.26 -15.36
N THR A 16 1.15 -6.85 -14.90
CA THR A 16 1.04 -5.73 -13.98
C THR A 16 0.94 -6.25 -12.57
N ARG A 17 1.42 -5.48 -11.62
CA ARG A 17 1.52 -5.90 -10.23
C ARG A 17 1.09 -4.78 -9.31
N ILE A 18 0.41 -5.15 -8.24
CA ILE A 18 0.06 -4.24 -7.17
C ILE A 18 0.54 -4.87 -5.88
N GLU A 19 1.27 -4.10 -5.08
CA GLU A 19 1.70 -4.55 -3.76
C GLU A 19 1.10 -3.62 -2.73
N CYS A 20 0.60 -4.22 -1.65
CA CYS A 20 -0.09 -3.49 -0.59
C CYS A 20 0.52 -3.85 0.75
N SER A 21 0.52 -2.89 1.67
CA SER A 21 1.06 -3.13 3.00
C SER A 21 0.27 -2.31 4.01
N VAL A 22 -0.18 -2.98 5.08
CA VAL A 22 -0.84 -2.34 6.21
C VAL A 22 0.23 -2.13 7.28
N ARG A 23 0.47 -0.88 7.67
CA ARG A 23 1.56 -0.53 8.57
C ARG A 23 1.11 0.45 9.64
N PRO A 24 1.66 0.33 10.86
CA PRO A 24 1.42 1.33 11.88
C PRO A 24 2.15 2.62 11.54
N LEU A 25 1.52 3.74 11.87
CA LEU A 25 2.16 5.05 11.73
C LEU A 25 2.88 5.39 13.04
N ALA A 26 3.92 6.22 12.93
CA ALA A 26 4.66 6.67 14.09
C ALA A 26 3.75 7.49 15.00
N GLY A 27 4.04 7.45 16.29
CA GLY A 27 3.23 8.12 17.31
C GLY A 27 2.51 7.10 18.18
N GLU A 28 1.79 7.60 19.16
CA GLU A 28 1.16 6.73 20.15
C GLU A 28 -0.35 6.73 20.06
N ASN A 29 -0.89 7.05 18.89
CA ASN A 29 -2.34 7.20 18.70
C ASN A 29 -2.99 5.95 18.15
N GLY A 30 -2.25 4.89 17.90
CA GLY A 30 -2.81 3.67 17.33
C GLY A 30 -3.29 3.84 15.89
N LEU A 31 -2.68 4.76 15.14
CA LEU A 31 -3.06 5.01 13.76
C LEU A 31 -2.28 4.11 12.82
N TRP A 32 -2.96 3.69 11.75
CA TRP A 32 -2.38 2.79 10.75
C TRP A 32 -2.60 3.37 9.36
N THR A 33 -1.80 2.92 8.42
CA THR A 33 -1.91 3.36 7.03
C THR A 33 -1.89 2.15 6.11
N LEU A 34 -2.44 2.33 4.92
CA LEU A 34 -2.45 1.35 3.86
C LEU A 34 -1.63 1.90 2.71
N LEU A 35 -0.55 1.22 2.38
CA LEU A 35 0.39 1.65 1.35
C LEU A 35 0.22 0.79 0.11
N PHE A 36 0.36 1.42 -1.06
CA PHE A 36 0.22 0.75 -2.35
C PHE A 36 1.39 1.09 -3.25
N ALA A 37 1.83 0.09 -4.01
CA ALA A 37 2.74 0.29 -5.13
C ALA A 37 2.15 -0.45 -6.31
N ALA A 38 2.16 0.17 -7.47
CA ALA A 38 1.59 -0.42 -8.68
C ALA A 38 2.50 -0.16 -9.87
N GLY A 39 2.56 -1.10 -10.80
CA GLY A 39 3.37 -0.95 -11.99
C GLY A 39 3.57 -2.27 -12.72
N MET A 40 4.55 -2.29 -13.59
CA MET A 40 4.91 -3.50 -14.33
C MET A 40 5.82 -4.36 -13.47
N ALA A 41 5.53 -5.67 -13.45
CA ALA A 41 6.38 -6.61 -12.73
C ALA A 41 7.78 -6.57 -13.30
N GLY A 42 8.78 -6.54 -12.42
CA GLY A 42 10.18 -6.50 -12.82
C GLY A 42 10.75 -5.12 -13.04
N GLU A 43 9.93 -4.07 -12.93
CA GLU A 43 10.37 -2.69 -13.09
C GLU A 43 10.09 -1.92 -11.80
N GLN A 44 10.52 -0.68 -11.76
CA GLN A 44 10.18 0.17 -10.64
C GLN A 44 8.69 0.49 -10.68
N PRO A 45 8.07 0.71 -9.51
CA PRO A 45 6.65 1.02 -9.50
C PRO A 45 6.39 2.35 -10.18
N SER A 46 5.30 2.40 -10.94
CA SER A 46 4.90 3.62 -11.63
C SER A 46 4.01 4.49 -10.77
N ALA A 47 3.47 3.94 -9.68
CA ALA A 47 2.62 4.69 -8.76
C ALA A 47 2.83 4.20 -7.35
N LEU A 48 2.87 5.14 -6.41
CA LEU A 48 2.90 4.87 -4.99
C LEU A 48 1.80 5.70 -4.35
N LYS A 49 0.99 5.07 -3.50
CA LYS A 49 -0.12 5.76 -2.84
C LYS A 49 -0.24 5.31 -1.40
N ALA A 50 -0.84 6.16 -0.59
CA ALA A 50 -1.17 5.82 0.78
C ALA A 50 -2.60 6.23 1.07
N GLN A 51 -3.25 5.49 1.95
CA GLN A 51 -4.63 5.73 2.34
C GLN A 51 -4.73 5.65 3.85
N GLY A 52 -5.53 6.51 4.43
CA GLY A 52 -5.71 6.59 5.87
C GLY A 52 -5.56 8.01 6.36
N PRO A 53 -5.30 8.21 7.65
CA PRO A 53 -5.00 7.18 8.65
C PRO A 53 -6.24 6.42 9.10
N PHE A 54 -6.03 5.20 9.57
CA PHE A 54 -7.08 4.35 10.11
C PHE A 54 -6.85 4.16 11.60
N HIS A 55 -7.93 4.01 12.35
CA HIS A 55 -7.85 3.74 13.78
C HIS A 55 -7.74 2.24 14.02
N GLY A 56 -6.54 1.71 13.86
CA GLY A 56 -6.24 0.33 14.08
C GLY A 56 -6.05 -0.47 12.80
N PRO A 57 -5.42 -1.65 12.90
CA PRO A 57 -5.14 -2.45 11.71
C PRO A 57 -6.38 -3.07 11.08
N LEU A 58 -7.41 -3.36 11.87
CA LEU A 58 -8.60 -4.01 11.32
C LEU A 58 -9.33 -3.12 10.34
N ALA A 59 -9.40 -1.80 10.62
CA ALA A 59 -10.04 -0.87 9.71
C ALA A 59 -9.27 -0.81 8.39
N ALA A 60 -7.94 -0.78 8.47
CA ALA A 60 -7.10 -0.76 7.26
C ALA A 60 -7.23 -2.05 6.48
N GLU A 61 -7.27 -3.20 7.17
CA GLU A 61 -7.41 -4.49 6.51
C GLU A 61 -8.75 -4.64 5.84
N ALA A 62 -9.81 -4.09 6.43
CA ALA A 62 -11.13 -4.15 5.81
C ALA A 62 -11.13 -3.40 4.47
N VAL A 63 -10.48 -2.24 4.43
CA VAL A 63 -10.35 -1.49 3.18
C VAL A 63 -9.51 -2.27 2.17
N LEU A 64 -8.42 -2.88 2.64
CA LEU A 64 -7.57 -3.69 1.76
C LEU A 64 -8.37 -4.83 1.13
N GLU A 65 -9.18 -5.53 1.92
CA GLU A 65 -9.99 -6.63 1.40
C GLU A 65 -11.00 -6.14 0.37
N ALA A 66 -11.61 -4.98 0.62
CA ALA A 66 -12.54 -4.41 -0.35
C ALA A 66 -11.84 -4.08 -1.67
N ILE A 67 -10.61 -3.61 -1.60
CA ILE A 67 -9.82 -3.30 -2.79
C ILE A 67 -9.49 -4.58 -3.55
N VAL A 68 -9.06 -5.63 -2.85
CA VAL A 68 -8.78 -6.92 -3.47
C VAL A 68 -10.02 -7.45 -4.18
N ASP A 69 -11.17 -7.37 -3.51
CA ASP A 69 -12.43 -7.83 -4.09
C ASP A 69 -12.79 -7.03 -5.35
N SER A 70 -12.48 -5.74 -5.36
CA SER A 70 -12.79 -4.90 -6.51
C SER A 70 -11.85 -5.15 -7.68
N LEU A 71 -10.64 -5.65 -7.41
CA LEU A 71 -9.65 -5.90 -8.46
C LEU A 71 -9.78 -7.29 -9.07
N THR A 72 -10.33 -8.24 -8.34
CA THR A 72 -10.46 -9.61 -8.82
C THR A 72 -11.26 -9.70 -10.12
N PRO A 73 -12.41 -9.00 -10.29
CA PRO A 73 -13.12 -9.04 -11.56
C PRO A 73 -12.35 -8.46 -12.74
N HIS A 74 -11.31 -7.67 -12.46
CA HIS A 74 -10.47 -7.08 -13.50
C HIS A 74 -9.26 -7.94 -13.84
N GLY A 75 -9.23 -9.18 -13.36
CA GLY A 75 -8.18 -10.13 -13.73
C GLY A 75 -7.01 -10.20 -12.77
N TYR A 76 -7.06 -9.48 -11.66
CA TYR A 76 -6.00 -9.58 -10.65
C TYR A 76 -6.21 -10.79 -9.77
N SER A 77 -5.11 -11.45 -9.41
CA SER A 77 -5.15 -12.57 -8.49
C SER A 77 -4.02 -12.43 -7.48
N LEU A 78 -4.23 -12.99 -6.31
CA LEU A 78 -3.21 -12.97 -5.26
C LEU A 78 -1.98 -13.73 -5.71
N SER A 79 -0.82 -13.20 -5.38
CA SER A 79 0.46 -13.79 -5.71
C SER A 79 1.17 -14.21 -4.44
N ASP A 80 1.83 -15.38 -4.50
CA ASP A 80 2.66 -15.87 -3.40
C ASP A 80 4.10 -15.41 -3.52
N ASP A 81 4.44 -14.71 -4.60
CA ASP A 81 5.81 -14.24 -4.80
C ASP A 81 6.19 -13.22 -3.73
N PRO A 82 7.47 -13.17 -3.33
CA PRO A 82 7.92 -12.13 -2.41
C PRO A 82 7.67 -10.75 -2.98
N GLN A 83 7.48 -9.77 -2.11
CA GLN A 83 7.30 -8.40 -2.55
C GLN A 83 8.59 -7.89 -3.18
N MET A 84 8.46 -7.27 -4.34
CA MET A 84 9.61 -6.71 -5.04
C MET A 84 9.76 -5.21 -4.79
N TRP A 85 8.74 -4.57 -4.23
CA TRP A 85 8.75 -3.13 -4.00
C TRP A 85 8.73 -2.77 -2.52
N ALA A 86 9.16 -3.70 -1.67
CA ALA A 86 9.14 -3.48 -0.22
C ALA A 86 9.95 -2.26 0.19
N VAL A 87 11.10 -2.03 -0.48
CA VAL A 87 11.94 -0.87 -0.17
C VAL A 87 11.22 0.44 -0.50
N HIS A 88 10.51 0.46 -1.62
CA HIS A 88 9.74 1.65 -2.01
C HIS A 88 8.61 1.93 -1.02
N LEU A 89 7.92 0.90 -0.58
CA LEU A 89 6.85 1.05 0.40
C LEU A 89 7.41 1.50 1.75
N GLN A 90 8.56 0.97 2.15
CA GLN A 90 9.19 1.37 3.40
C GLN A 90 9.62 2.83 3.36
N ARG A 91 10.14 3.29 2.22
CA ARG A 91 10.51 4.69 2.06
C ARG A 91 9.28 5.59 2.16
N GLN A 92 8.18 5.18 1.53
CA GLN A 92 6.94 5.94 1.61
C GLN A 92 6.46 6.05 3.05
N LEU A 93 6.54 4.95 3.80
CA LEU A 93 6.15 4.96 5.21
C LEU A 93 6.99 5.94 6.01
N ARG A 94 8.30 5.96 5.76
CA ARG A 94 9.19 6.89 6.47
C ARG A 94 8.86 8.34 6.16
N GLU A 95 8.49 8.62 4.91
CA GLU A 95 8.12 9.98 4.53
C GLU A 95 6.82 10.41 5.24
N LEU A 96 5.85 9.52 5.31
CA LEU A 96 4.62 9.82 6.03
C LEU A 96 4.88 10.06 7.51
N ASN A 97 5.74 9.23 8.13
CA ASN A 97 6.08 9.40 9.53
C ASN A 97 6.83 10.70 9.78
N GLY A 98 7.66 11.11 8.83
CA GLY A 98 8.33 12.39 8.93
C GLY A 98 7.37 13.57 8.92
N LEU A 99 6.37 13.51 8.06
CA LEU A 99 5.33 14.54 8.01
C LEU A 99 4.55 14.60 9.33
N ARG A 100 4.24 13.43 9.88
CA ARG A 100 3.51 13.38 11.14
C ARG A 100 4.32 13.96 12.31
N GLY A 101 5.63 13.91 12.21
CA GLY A 101 6.49 14.47 13.24
C GLY A 101 6.55 15.99 13.24
N THR A 102 5.94 16.66 12.27
CA THR A 102 5.94 18.11 12.15
C THR A 102 4.60 18.64 12.66
N PRO A 103 4.57 19.37 13.78
CA PRO A 103 3.29 19.72 14.40
C PRO A 103 2.32 20.51 13.52
N SER A 104 2.83 21.30 12.60
CA SER A 104 1.98 22.11 11.74
C SER A 104 1.54 21.40 10.48
N VAL A 105 2.00 20.18 10.27
CA VAL A 105 1.70 19.44 9.05
C VAL A 105 0.58 18.46 9.32
N ARG A 106 -0.44 18.52 8.46
CA ARG A 106 -1.56 17.63 8.52
C ARG A 106 -1.25 16.39 7.70
N TYR A 107 -1.61 15.22 8.25
CA TYR A 107 -1.50 14.00 7.47
C TYR A 107 -2.44 14.08 6.27
N ARG A 108 -1.94 13.74 5.10
CA ARG A 108 -2.78 13.67 3.91
C ARG A 108 -2.22 12.65 2.96
N LEU A 109 -3.10 12.10 2.15
CA LEU A 109 -2.71 11.15 1.14
C LEU A 109 -1.95 11.87 0.03
N PRO A 110 -0.95 11.19 -0.58
CA PRO A 110 -0.31 11.74 -1.77
C PRO A 110 -1.35 11.95 -2.85
N GLU A 111 -1.22 13.04 -3.56
CA GLU A 111 -2.13 13.37 -4.63
C GLU A 111 -1.47 13.20 -5.96
N HIS A 112 -2.16 12.52 -6.83
CA HIS A 112 -1.53 12.22 -8.11
C HIS A 112 -2.52 11.92 -9.17
#